data_dac393bbba557d137a4018540c8dcbe0
#
_entry.id   dac393bbba557d137a4018540c8dcbe0
#
_cell.length_a   1.000
_cell.length_b   1.000
_cell.length_c   1.000
_cell.angle_alpha   90.00
_cell.angle_beta   90.00
_cell.angle_gamma   90.00
#
_symmetry.space_group_name_H-M   'P 1'
#
loop_
_entity.id
_entity.type
_entity.pdbx_description
1 polymer ?
#
loop_
_entity_poly.entity_id
_entity_poly.type
_entity_poly.pdbx_seq_one_letter_code
_entity_poly.pdbx_strand_id
1 'polypeptide(L)'
;EDGTILVLEVQSHIGENIVRTISMDSTDGLSRGTEVVATGNPIQMPIGKEVYGRLFNVVGDPIDGLEVLPKINDDGMSIHRQAPDFDQLSTSTEVLFTGIKVIDLIEPYAKGGKIGLFGGAGVGKTVLIQELINNIAKGHGGLSVFAGVGERTREGNDLLREMIESGIINYGDDFKKSMEAGEWDLSKVDKKALLGSKATFVFGQMNEPPGARARVALSGLTVAEYFRDGGADGQGKDVLFFVDNI
;
A
#
# COMPACT_ATOMS: atom_id res chain seq x y z
N GLU A 1 20.65 -13.99 -16.14
CA GLU A 1 20.44 -14.95 -17.26
C GLU A 1 19.00 -15.50 -17.25
N ASP A 2 18.27 -15.33 -16.15
CA ASP A 2 16.85 -15.72 -15.98
C ASP A 2 15.85 -14.59 -16.31
N GLY A 3 16.32 -13.40 -16.69
CA GLY A 3 15.50 -12.25 -17.02
C GLY A 3 14.96 -11.48 -15.82
N THR A 4 15.36 -11.82 -14.60
CA THR A 4 14.96 -11.11 -13.38
C THR A 4 15.56 -9.71 -13.37
N ILE A 5 14.72 -8.70 -13.13
CA ILE A 5 15.15 -7.30 -13.02
C ILE A 5 15.27 -6.95 -11.54
N LEU A 6 16.46 -6.55 -11.12
CA LEU A 6 16.70 -6.04 -9.77
C LEU A 6 16.63 -4.51 -9.77
N VAL A 7 15.71 -3.95 -8.99
CA VAL A 7 15.60 -2.50 -8.81
C VAL A 7 16.56 -2.04 -7.72
N LEU A 8 17.36 -1.02 -8.06
CA LEU A 8 18.33 -0.40 -7.18
C LEU A 8 18.02 1.10 -7.04
N GLU A 9 17.91 1.58 -5.83
CA GLU A 9 17.74 3.00 -5.56
C GLU A 9 19.09 3.65 -5.24
N VAL A 10 19.40 4.75 -5.91
CA VAL A 10 20.63 5.51 -5.65
C VAL A 10 20.53 6.22 -4.30
N GLN A 11 21.39 5.85 -3.37
CA GLN A 11 21.44 6.46 -2.04
C GLN A 11 22.41 7.64 -1.97
N SER A 12 23.56 7.54 -2.65
CA SER A 12 24.56 8.62 -2.65
C SER A 12 25.51 8.52 -3.83
N HIS A 13 26.01 9.66 -4.26
CA HIS A 13 27.14 9.75 -5.19
C HIS A 13 28.44 9.75 -4.39
N ILE A 14 29.39 8.86 -4.78
CA ILE A 14 30.67 8.71 -4.06
C ILE A 14 31.79 9.47 -4.77
N GLY A 15 31.57 9.90 -6.01
CA GLY A 15 32.55 10.55 -6.89
C GLY A 15 32.99 9.64 -8.04
N GLU A 16 33.73 10.18 -9.00
CA GLU A 16 34.30 9.45 -10.14
C GLU A 16 33.30 8.56 -10.90
N ASN A 17 32.07 9.04 -11.09
CA ASN A 17 30.96 8.31 -11.73
C ASN A 17 30.52 7.03 -10.97
N ILE A 18 30.78 6.98 -9.66
CA ILE A 18 30.37 5.87 -8.80
C ILE A 18 29.20 6.29 -7.92
N VAL A 19 28.19 5.46 -7.83
CA VAL A 19 27.04 5.63 -6.94
C VAL A 19 26.93 4.46 -5.98
N ARG A 20 26.48 4.74 -4.77
CA ARG A 20 26.06 3.71 -3.81
C ARG A 20 24.57 3.53 -3.94
N THR A 21 24.15 2.28 -4.08
CA THR A 21 22.74 1.95 -4.23
C THR A 21 22.26 1.03 -3.11
N ILE A 22 20.93 1.06 -2.88
CA ILE A 22 20.23 0.16 -1.98
C ILE A 22 19.37 -0.75 -2.84
N SER A 23 19.48 -2.05 -2.61
CA SER A 23 18.67 -3.03 -3.32
C SER A 23 17.25 -3.11 -2.77
N MET A 24 16.28 -3.27 -3.68
CA MET A 24 14.88 -3.49 -3.35
C MET A 24 14.51 -4.98 -3.34
N ASP A 25 15.42 -5.86 -3.75
CA ASP A 25 15.25 -7.31 -3.69
C ASP A 25 16.58 -7.99 -3.39
N SER A 26 16.59 -9.34 -3.32
CA SER A 26 17.81 -10.10 -3.06
C SER A 26 18.91 -9.77 -4.07
N THR A 27 20.13 -9.70 -3.56
CA THR A 27 21.35 -9.51 -4.37
C THR A 27 22.08 -10.83 -4.64
N ASP A 28 21.46 -11.96 -4.32
CA ASP A 28 22.05 -13.27 -4.52
C ASP A 28 22.33 -13.52 -6.01
N GLY A 29 23.51 -13.97 -6.33
CA GLY A 29 23.94 -14.20 -7.72
C GLY A 29 24.43 -12.95 -8.45
N LEU A 30 24.37 -11.75 -7.85
CA LEU A 30 24.91 -10.55 -8.46
C LEU A 30 26.44 -10.60 -8.52
N SER A 31 27.00 -10.36 -9.70
CA SER A 31 28.45 -10.40 -9.92
C SER A 31 29.01 -9.07 -10.43
N ARG A 32 30.32 -8.89 -10.33
CA ARG A 32 30.98 -7.74 -10.96
C ARG A 32 30.81 -7.79 -12.48
N GLY A 33 30.50 -6.64 -13.07
CA GLY A 33 30.28 -6.50 -14.51
C GLY A 33 28.85 -6.75 -14.96
N THR A 34 27.93 -7.02 -14.03
CA THR A 34 26.50 -7.04 -14.36
C THR A 34 26.08 -5.66 -14.90
N GLU A 35 25.36 -5.65 -16.01
CA GLU A 35 24.88 -4.42 -16.63
C GLU A 35 23.86 -3.72 -15.73
N VAL A 36 23.98 -2.42 -15.61
CA VAL A 36 23.06 -1.56 -14.84
C VAL A 36 22.57 -0.43 -15.73
N VAL A 37 21.26 -0.27 -15.80
CA VAL A 37 20.60 0.76 -16.59
C VAL A 37 20.05 1.85 -15.67
N ALA A 38 20.44 3.10 -15.91
CA ALA A 38 19.86 4.25 -15.21
C ALA A 38 18.48 4.55 -15.79
N THR A 39 17.45 4.50 -14.93
CA THR A 39 16.07 4.78 -15.35
C THR A 39 15.77 6.26 -15.46
N GLY A 40 16.59 7.12 -14.85
CA GLY A 40 16.37 8.57 -14.78
C GLY A 40 15.26 9.01 -13.81
N ASN A 41 14.53 8.07 -13.23
CA ASN A 41 13.40 8.34 -12.34
C ASN A 41 13.60 7.64 -10.99
N PRO A 42 13.07 8.21 -9.89
CA PRO A 42 12.98 7.51 -8.61
C PRO A 42 11.99 6.35 -8.69
N ILE A 43 11.90 5.56 -7.63
CA ILE A 43 10.83 4.55 -7.48
C ILE A 43 9.47 5.25 -7.57
N GLN A 44 8.58 4.69 -8.38
CA GLN A 44 7.26 5.23 -8.64
C GLN A 44 6.19 4.20 -8.36
N MET A 45 5.08 4.66 -7.75
CA MET A 45 3.89 3.84 -7.54
C MET A 45 2.89 4.05 -8.68
N PRO A 46 2.17 2.99 -9.09
CA PRO A 46 1.01 3.16 -9.96
C PRO A 46 -0.06 3.96 -9.22
N ILE A 47 -0.78 4.79 -9.95
CA ILE A 47 -1.85 5.65 -9.45
C ILE A 47 -3.08 5.46 -10.33
N GLY A 48 -4.23 5.91 -9.88
CA GLY A 48 -5.49 5.77 -10.63
C GLY A 48 -6.49 4.90 -9.90
N LYS A 49 -7.65 4.70 -10.50
CA LYS A 49 -8.69 3.83 -9.94
C LYS A 49 -8.33 2.35 -10.01
N GLU A 50 -7.43 2.02 -10.90
CA GLU A 50 -6.95 0.66 -11.15
C GLU A 50 -6.17 0.06 -9.97
N VAL A 51 -5.72 0.91 -9.02
CA VAL A 51 -5.04 0.43 -7.81
C VAL A 51 -6.01 -0.05 -6.73
N TYR A 52 -7.32 0.20 -6.88
CA TYR A 52 -8.31 -0.26 -5.91
C TYR A 52 -8.35 -1.78 -5.82
N GLY A 53 -8.33 -2.31 -4.61
CA GLY A 53 -8.37 -3.74 -4.33
C GLY A 53 -7.10 -4.50 -4.66
N ARG A 54 -6.03 -3.81 -5.06
CA ARG A 54 -4.78 -4.41 -5.51
C ARG A 54 -3.74 -4.46 -4.39
N LEU A 55 -2.81 -5.39 -4.57
CA LEU A 55 -1.63 -5.55 -3.70
C LEU A 55 -0.37 -5.26 -4.51
N PHE A 56 0.49 -4.42 -3.95
CA PHE A 56 1.74 -4.03 -4.57
C PHE A 56 2.94 -4.32 -3.67
N ASN A 57 4.09 -4.53 -4.29
CA ASN A 57 5.38 -4.48 -3.61
C ASN A 57 5.88 -3.03 -3.48
N VAL A 58 7.07 -2.87 -2.91
CA VAL A 58 7.70 -1.56 -2.67
C VAL A 58 7.96 -0.74 -3.94
N VAL A 59 8.19 -1.41 -5.07
CA VAL A 59 8.46 -0.77 -6.37
C VAL A 59 7.21 -0.57 -7.22
N GLY A 60 6.03 -0.90 -6.68
CA GLY A 60 4.75 -0.73 -7.35
C GLY A 60 4.38 -1.83 -8.34
N ASP A 61 5.05 -2.98 -8.27
CA ASP A 61 4.63 -4.14 -9.05
C ASP A 61 3.55 -4.92 -8.28
N PRO A 62 2.54 -5.44 -8.97
CA PRO A 62 1.48 -6.20 -8.32
C PRO A 62 2.00 -7.55 -7.84
N ILE A 63 1.60 -7.92 -6.62
CA ILE A 63 1.89 -9.21 -5.98
C ILE A 63 0.62 -10.04 -5.75
N ASP A 64 -0.50 -9.58 -6.25
CA ASP A 64 -1.80 -10.27 -6.17
C ASP A 64 -2.01 -11.31 -7.28
N GLY A 65 -1.04 -11.49 -8.18
CA GLY A 65 -1.12 -12.40 -9.32
C GLY A 65 -1.96 -11.87 -10.49
N LEU A 66 -2.47 -10.65 -10.41
CA LEU A 66 -3.18 -10.00 -11.49
C LEU A 66 -2.21 -9.25 -12.42
N GLU A 67 -2.72 -8.73 -13.53
CA GLU A 67 -1.91 -8.00 -14.52
C GLU A 67 -1.15 -6.80 -13.94
N VAL A 68 0.00 -6.53 -14.53
CA VAL A 68 0.82 -5.36 -14.20
C VAL A 68 0.08 -4.10 -14.65
N LEU A 69 -0.03 -3.12 -13.73
CA LEU A 69 -0.60 -1.83 -14.08
C LEU A 69 0.45 -0.95 -14.74
N PRO A 70 0.09 -0.23 -15.81
CA PRO A 70 0.99 0.76 -16.37
C PRO A 70 1.27 1.82 -15.29
N LYS A 71 2.54 2.12 -15.08
CA LYS A 71 2.96 3.33 -14.38
C LYS A 71 2.70 4.45 -15.38
N ILE A 72 1.58 5.16 -15.21
CA ILE A 72 0.99 6.07 -16.20
C ILE A 72 2.06 7.04 -16.71
N ASN A 73 2.32 7.03 -18.03
CA ASN A 73 3.10 8.00 -18.82
C ASN A 73 4.51 8.31 -18.33
N ASP A 74 5.30 7.35 -17.90
CA ASP A 74 6.58 7.61 -17.22
C ASP A 74 6.48 8.52 -15.97
N ASP A 75 5.27 9.00 -15.66
CA ASP A 75 4.90 9.91 -14.58
C ASP A 75 4.23 9.18 -13.42
N GLY A 76 4.59 7.93 -13.15
CA GLY A 76 4.19 7.29 -11.89
C GLY A 76 4.54 8.22 -10.73
N MET A 77 3.75 8.22 -9.68
CA MET A 77 3.96 9.13 -8.56
C MET A 77 5.18 8.68 -7.75
N SER A 78 6.20 9.54 -7.69
CA SER A 78 7.43 9.26 -6.93
C SER A 78 7.13 9.01 -5.45
N ILE A 79 7.80 8.02 -4.85
CA ILE A 79 7.71 7.77 -3.41
C ILE A 79 8.43 8.84 -2.57
N HIS A 80 9.32 9.62 -3.19
CA HIS A 80 10.03 10.74 -2.56
C HIS A 80 9.35 12.05 -2.91
N ARG A 81 8.32 12.37 -2.12
CA ARG A 81 7.58 13.62 -2.25
C ARG A 81 7.90 14.56 -1.07
N GLN A 82 7.80 15.84 -1.32
CA GLN A 82 7.86 16.83 -0.25
C GLN A 82 6.53 16.88 0.51
N ALA A 83 6.61 17.15 1.80
CA ALA A 83 5.41 17.40 2.60
C ALA A 83 4.68 18.65 2.07
N PRO A 84 3.34 18.73 2.24
CA PRO A 84 2.61 19.95 1.94
C PRO A 84 3.15 21.14 2.71
N ASP A 85 3.13 22.32 2.08
CA ASP A 85 3.52 23.56 2.73
C ASP A 85 2.57 23.91 3.88
N PHE A 86 3.07 24.67 4.83
CA PHE A 86 2.31 24.98 6.07
C PHE A 86 0.99 25.70 5.80
N ASP A 87 0.92 26.53 4.77
CA ASP A 87 -0.26 27.29 4.35
C ASP A 87 -1.34 26.41 3.71
N GLN A 88 -0.98 25.19 3.27
CA GLN A 88 -1.90 24.20 2.72
C GLN A 88 -2.54 23.32 3.80
N LEU A 89 -2.06 23.39 5.04
CA LEU A 89 -2.57 22.56 6.13
C LEU A 89 -3.87 23.14 6.68
N SER A 90 -4.89 22.28 6.82
CA SER A 90 -6.13 22.65 7.50
C SER A 90 -5.87 22.83 9.01
N THR A 91 -6.36 23.92 9.57
CA THR A 91 -6.30 24.20 11.01
C THR A 91 -7.56 23.76 11.75
N SER A 92 -8.58 23.27 11.03
CA SER A 92 -9.83 22.79 11.64
C SER A 92 -9.61 21.41 12.27
N THR A 93 -10.06 21.24 13.51
CA THR A 93 -10.07 19.95 14.21
C THR A 93 -11.46 19.36 14.14
N GLU A 94 -11.61 18.27 13.37
CA GLU A 94 -12.84 17.52 13.26
C GLU A 94 -12.64 16.11 13.82
N VAL A 95 -13.67 15.56 14.47
CA VAL A 95 -13.64 14.19 14.97
C VAL A 95 -13.93 13.23 13.84
N LEU A 96 -13.10 12.18 13.72
CA LEU A 96 -13.35 11.04 12.85
C LEU A 96 -14.13 9.99 13.67
N PHE A 97 -15.40 9.80 13.34
CA PHE A 97 -16.19 8.73 13.95
C PHE A 97 -15.82 7.40 13.34
N THR A 98 -15.26 6.52 14.19
CA THR A 98 -14.77 5.21 13.77
C THR A 98 -15.83 4.11 13.82
N GLY A 99 -16.95 4.35 14.52
CA GLY A 99 -17.98 3.36 14.81
C GLY A 99 -17.59 2.39 15.93
N ILE A 100 -16.41 2.53 16.50
CA ILE A 100 -15.93 1.73 17.64
C ILE A 100 -16.16 2.53 18.92
N LYS A 101 -17.16 2.12 19.70
CA LYS A 101 -17.66 2.88 20.86
C LYS A 101 -16.58 3.33 21.83
N VAL A 102 -15.61 2.46 22.11
CA VAL A 102 -14.53 2.78 23.06
C VAL A 102 -13.60 3.86 22.53
N ILE A 103 -13.33 3.88 21.22
CA ILE A 103 -12.53 4.93 20.57
C ILE A 103 -13.32 6.22 20.54
N ASP A 104 -14.52 6.20 19.98
CA ASP A 104 -15.33 7.40 19.76
C ASP A 104 -15.73 8.11 21.05
N LEU A 105 -15.83 7.36 22.17
CA LEU A 105 -16.25 7.92 23.44
C LEU A 105 -15.09 8.34 24.36
N ILE A 106 -13.99 7.56 24.37
CA ILE A 106 -12.93 7.74 25.36
C ILE A 106 -11.72 8.46 24.77
N GLU A 107 -11.32 8.11 23.54
CA GLU A 107 -10.16 8.67 22.85
C GLU A 107 -10.48 8.90 21.38
N PRO A 108 -11.34 9.88 21.05
CA PRO A 108 -11.80 10.10 19.69
C PRO A 108 -10.66 10.50 18.76
N TYR A 109 -10.65 9.96 17.55
CA TYR A 109 -9.67 10.27 16.54
C TYR A 109 -9.97 11.61 15.87
N ALA A 110 -8.94 12.42 15.69
CA ALA A 110 -9.05 13.63 14.89
C ALA A 110 -8.78 13.32 13.41
N LYS A 111 -9.57 13.90 12.49
CA LYS A 111 -9.26 13.89 11.06
C LYS A 111 -7.90 14.54 10.83
N GLY A 112 -7.05 13.92 10.00
CA GLY A 112 -5.67 14.35 9.79
C GLY A 112 -4.73 14.07 10.97
N GLY A 113 -5.22 13.44 12.05
CA GLY A 113 -4.43 13.03 13.19
C GLY A 113 -3.51 11.84 12.91
N LYS A 114 -2.53 11.66 13.78
CA LYS A 114 -1.62 10.50 13.79
C LYS A 114 -1.88 9.71 15.06
N ILE A 115 -2.27 8.46 14.92
CA ILE A 115 -2.68 7.58 16.02
C ILE A 115 -1.73 6.38 16.08
N GLY A 116 -1.21 6.08 17.26
CA GLY A 116 -0.39 4.91 17.51
C GLY A 116 -1.19 3.82 18.21
N LEU A 117 -1.23 2.62 17.63
CA LEU A 117 -1.82 1.43 18.23
C LEU A 117 -0.70 0.57 18.81
N PHE A 118 -0.55 0.59 20.13
CA PHE A 118 0.49 -0.16 20.83
C PHE A 118 -0.08 -1.43 21.45
N GLY A 119 0.66 -2.52 21.32
CA GLY A 119 0.29 -3.79 21.95
C GLY A 119 1.23 -4.92 21.54
N GLY A 120 1.36 -5.93 22.39
CA GLY A 120 2.10 -7.16 22.08
C GLY A 120 1.43 -8.01 21.00
N ALA A 121 2.01 -9.17 20.72
CA ALA A 121 1.40 -10.15 19.83
C ALA A 121 0.08 -10.68 20.39
N GLY A 122 -0.91 -10.87 19.52
CA GLY A 122 -2.20 -11.50 19.90
C GLY A 122 -3.17 -10.62 20.67
N VAL A 123 -2.92 -9.30 20.79
CA VAL A 123 -3.83 -8.40 21.53
C VAL A 123 -4.92 -7.77 20.64
N GLY A 124 -5.03 -8.18 19.38
CA GLY A 124 -6.12 -7.76 18.49
C GLY A 124 -5.84 -6.48 17.69
N LYS A 125 -4.59 -6.05 17.55
CA LYS A 125 -4.24 -4.88 16.69
C LYS A 125 -4.77 -5.04 15.28
N THR A 126 -4.50 -6.16 14.63
CA THR A 126 -4.95 -6.43 13.26
C THR A 126 -6.47 -6.42 13.15
N VAL A 127 -7.17 -7.03 14.11
CA VAL A 127 -8.64 -7.01 14.15
C VAL A 127 -9.18 -5.59 14.27
N LEU A 128 -8.54 -4.75 15.08
CA LEU A 128 -8.92 -3.34 15.20
C LEU A 128 -8.70 -2.57 13.90
N ILE A 129 -7.58 -2.80 13.22
CA ILE A 129 -7.27 -2.20 11.92
C ILE A 129 -8.32 -2.62 10.87
N GLN A 130 -8.65 -3.90 10.81
CA GLN A 130 -9.69 -4.43 9.91
C GLN A 130 -11.05 -3.78 10.16
N GLU A 131 -11.44 -3.65 11.42
CA GLU A 131 -12.71 -3.02 11.79
C GLU A 131 -12.72 -1.53 11.44
N LEU A 132 -11.62 -0.81 11.64
CA LEU A 132 -11.47 0.58 11.23
C LEU A 132 -11.61 0.71 9.70
N ILE A 133 -10.91 -0.12 8.92
CA ILE A 133 -11.02 -0.14 7.46
C ILE A 133 -12.47 -0.37 7.03
N ASN A 134 -13.12 -1.39 7.62
CA ASN A 134 -14.49 -1.75 7.30
C ASN A 134 -15.49 -0.62 7.60
N ASN A 135 -15.37 0.00 8.76
CA ASN A 135 -16.28 1.05 9.20
C ASN A 135 -16.10 2.34 8.39
N ILE A 136 -14.88 2.74 8.09
CA ILE A 136 -14.60 3.91 7.25
C ILE A 136 -15.06 3.67 5.82
N ALA A 137 -14.83 2.48 5.26
CA ALA A 137 -15.31 2.13 3.94
C ALA A 137 -16.83 2.21 3.82
N LYS A 138 -17.57 1.77 4.84
CA LYS A 138 -19.04 1.73 4.86
C LYS A 138 -19.65 3.06 5.28
N GLY A 139 -19.11 3.73 6.28
CA GLY A 139 -19.70 4.91 6.89
C GLY A 139 -19.37 6.21 6.17
N HIS A 140 -18.16 6.37 5.69
CA HIS A 140 -17.66 7.63 5.12
C HIS A 140 -17.38 7.57 3.62
N GLY A 141 -17.51 6.39 2.98
CA GLY A 141 -17.13 6.22 1.57
C GLY A 141 -15.64 6.48 1.29
N GLY A 142 -14.85 6.57 2.35
CA GLY A 142 -13.41 6.79 2.29
C GLY A 142 -12.64 5.60 1.73
N LEU A 143 -11.39 5.83 1.42
CA LEU A 143 -10.44 4.82 0.97
C LEU A 143 -9.46 4.51 2.10
N SER A 144 -9.04 3.26 2.18
CA SER A 144 -7.97 2.85 3.08
C SER A 144 -6.75 2.40 2.29
N VAL A 145 -5.57 2.79 2.75
CA VAL A 145 -4.30 2.29 2.23
C VAL A 145 -3.54 1.65 3.39
N PHE A 146 -3.12 0.42 3.18
CA PHE A 146 -2.39 -0.35 4.18
C PHE A 146 -0.97 -0.62 3.71
N ALA A 147 0.01 -0.21 4.49
CA ALA A 147 1.43 -0.47 4.30
C ALA A 147 1.91 -1.48 5.34
N GLY A 148 2.12 -2.72 4.92
CA GLY A 148 2.64 -3.79 5.76
C GLY A 148 4.17 -3.81 5.74
N VAL A 149 4.81 -3.36 6.81
CA VAL A 149 6.27 -3.25 6.92
C VAL A 149 6.84 -4.43 7.69
N GLY A 150 7.48 -5.35 7.00
CA GLY A 150 8.05 -6.55 7.62
C GLY A 150 6.99 -7.56 8.06
N GLU A 151 5.85 -7.58 7.39
CA GLU A 151 4.77 -8.53 7.66
C GLU A 151 5.17 -9.96 7.33
N ARG A 152 4.59 -10.91 8.07
CA ARG A 152 4.66 -12.31 7.71
C ARG A 152 3.74 -12.57 6.52
N THR A 153 4.23 -13.30 5.52
CA THR A 153 3.44 -13.67 4.34
C THR A 153 2.07 -14.26 4.68
N ARG A 154 2.01 -15.08 5.74
CA ARG A 154 0.75 -15.66 6.21
C ARG A 154 -0.23 -14.60 6.71
N GLU A 155 0.23 -13.65 7.54
CA GLU A 155 -0.61 -12.59 8.10
C GLU A 155 -1.15 -11.67 7.01
N GLY A 156 -0.31 -11.34 6.00
CA GLY A 156 -0.74 -10.59 4.82
C GLY A 156 -1.79 -11.33 3.98
N ASN A 157 -1.64 -12.63 3.79
CA ASN A 157 -2.63 -13.45 3.07
C ASN A 157 -3.95 -13.59 3.84
N ASP A 158 -3.88 -13.76 5.16
CA ASP A 158 -5.07 -13.84 6.03
C ASP A 158 -5.83 -12.50 5.99
N LEU A 159 -5.11 -11.37 6.07
CA LEU A 159 -5.70 -10.03 5.96
C LEU A 159 -6.40 -9.82 4.60
N LEU A 160 -5.75 -10.19 3.49
CA LEU A 160 -6.35 -10.08 2.17
C LEU A 160 -7.64 -10.91 2.07
N ARG A 161 -7.61 -12.16 2.55
CA ARG A 161 -8.78 -13.04 2.53
C ARG A 161 -9.95 -12.43 3.30
N GLU A 162 -9.71 -11.93 4.50
CA GLU A 162 -10.72 -11.30 5.34
C GLU A 162 -11.28 -10.01 4.70
N MET A 163 -10.46 -9.24 4.00
CA MET A 163 -10.92 -8.06 3.25
C MET A 163 -11.81 -8.44 2.06
N ILE A 164 -11.55 -9.56 1.41
CA ILE A 164 -12.40 -10.08 0.34
C ILE A 164 -13.72 -10.64 0.92
N GLU A 165 -13.65 -11.39 2.02
CA GLU A 165 -14.83 -11.94 2.70
C GLU A 165 -15.77 -10.82 3.19
N SER A 166 -15.23 -9.75 3.75
CA SER A 166 -16.00 -8.58 4.21
C SER A 166 -16.52 -7.69 3.07
N GLY A 167 -16.06 -7.90 1.84
CA GLY A 167 -16.44 -7.12 0.65
C GLY A 167 -15.77 -5.73 0.56
N ILE A 168 -14.74 -5.45 1.37
CA ILE A 168 -13.92 -4.25 1.25
C ILE A 168 -13.09 -4.31 -0.03
N ILE A 169 -12.53 -5.49 -0.33
CA ILE A 169 -11.95 -5.84 -1.62
C ILE A 169 -12.99 -6.69 -2.37
N ASN A 170 -13.35 -6.24 -3.54
CA ASN A 170 -14.39 -6.90 -4.33
C ASN A 170 -13.78 -7.58 -5.57
N TYR A 171 -13.45 -8.84 -5.46
CA TYR A 171 -12.98 -9.67 -6.59
C TYR A 171 -14.13 -10.29 -7.39
N GLY A 172 -15.38 -9.99 -7.03
CA GLY A 172 -16.59 -10.55 -7.65
C GLY A 172 -17.07 -11.84 -6.97
N ASP A 173 -18.34 -12.15 -7.19
CA ASP A 173 -19.03 -13.28 -6.52
C ASP A 173 -18.46 -14.65 -6.93
N ASP A 174 -18.04 -14.79 -8.20
CA ASP A 174 -17.52 -16.06 -8.69
C ASP A 174 -16.13 -16.38 -8.10
N PHE A 175 -15.28 -15.36 -7.92
CA PHE A 175 -14.02 -15.51 -7.20
C PHE A 175 -14.28 -15.86 -5.73
N LYS A 176 -15.22 -15.18 -5.07
CA LYS A 176 -15.56 -15.42 -3.66
C LYS A 176 -16.04 -16.86 -3.43
N LYS A 177 -16.92 -17.38 -4.29
CA LYS A 177 -17.36 -18.79 -4.24
C LYS A 177 -16.19 -19.77 -4.42
N SER A 178 -15.27 -19.47 -5.33
CA SER A 178 -14.06 -20.29 -5.56
C SER A 178 -13.17 -20.31 -4.31
N MET A 179 -12.96 -19.13 -3.70
CA MET A 179 -12.17 -18.99 -2.47
C MET A 179 -12.81 -19.76 -1.30
N GLU A 180 -14.14 -19.68 -1.13
CA GLU A 180 -14.90 -20.45 -0.13
C GLU A 180 -14.80 -21.96 -0.35
N ALA A 181 -14.69 -22.40 -1.60
CA ALA A 181 -14.43 -23.81 -1.97
C ALA A 181 -12.98 -24.26 -1.74
N GLY A 182 -12.11 -23.34 -1.32
CA GLY A 182 -10.68 -23.62 -1.08
C GLY A 182 -9.80 -23.47 -2.32
N GLU A 183 -10.35 -22.93 -3.43
CA GLU A 183 -9.62 -22.68 -4.67
C GLU A 183 -9.31 -21.18 -4.79
N TRP A 184 -8.06 -20.83 -5.11
CA TRP A 184 -7.65 -19.47 -5.39
C TRP A 184 -7.53 -19.24 -6.90
N ASP A 185 -8.68 -19.10 -7.57
CA ASP A 185 -8.76 -19.02 -9.02
C ASP A 185 -8.85 -17.57 -9.52
N LEU A 186 -7.72 -16.98 -9.82
CA LEU A 186 -7.62 -15.59 -10.29
C LEU A 186 -8.31 -15.34 -11.64
N SER A 187 -8.60 -16.38 -12.42
CA SER A 187 -9.33 -16.23 -13.69
C SER A 187 -10.78 -15.80 -13.49
N LYS A 188 -11.32 -15.99 -12.28
CA LYS A 188 -12.69 -15.61 -11.89
C LYS A 188 -12.80 -14.18 -11.32
N VAL A 189 -11.70 -13.44 -11.26
CA VAL A 189 -11.73 -12.05 -10.76
C VAL A 189 -12.47 -11.15 -11.73
N ASP A 190 -13.49 -10.46 -11.24
CA ASP A 190 -14.21 -9.43 -12.01
C ASP A 190 -13.52 -8.08 -11.87
N LYS A 191 -12.84 -7.67 -12.95
CA LYS A 191 -12.12 -6.37 -12.99
C LYS A 191 -13.02 -5.16 -12.77
N LYS A 192 -14.30 -5.23 -13.13
CA LYS A 192 -15.25 -4.12 -12.89
C LYS A 192 -15.66 -4.06 -11.42
N ALA A 193 -15.88 -5.20 -10.81
CA ALA A 193 -16.18 -5.28 -9.38
C ALA A 193 -14.99 -4.78 -8.56
N LEU A 194 -13.75 -5.09 -8.98
CA LEU A 194 -12.51 -4.68 -8.34
C LEU A 194 -12.40 -3.15 -8.18
N LEU A 195 -12.84 -2.37 -9.18
CA LEU A 195 -12.87 -0.91 -9.13
C LEU A 195 -13.80 -0.35 -8.03
N GLY A 196 -14.71 -1.16 -7.52
CA GLY A 196 -15.57 -0.84 -6.37
C GLY A 196 -14.92 -1.06 -5.01
N SER A 197 -13.72 -1.62 -4.97
CA SER A 197 -12.98 -1.87 -3.74
C SER A 197 -12.64 -0.58 -2.99
N LYS A 198 -12.45 -0.68 -1.67
CA LYS A 198 -12.24 0.46 -0.77
C LYS A 198 -10.88 0.44 -0.07
N ALA A 199 -10.02 -0.51 -0.42
CA ALA A 199 -8.69 -0.61 0.15
C ALA A 199 -7.65 -0.93 -0.92
N THR A 200 -6.41 -0.49 -0.68
CA THR A 200 -5.21 -0.82 -1.47
C THR A 200 -4.11 -1.22 -0.50
N PHE A 201 -3.29 -2.19 -0.87
CA PHE A 201 -2.25 -2.73 -0.01
C PHE A 201 -0.88 -2.58 -0.66
N VAL A 202 0.10 -2.23 0.17
CA VAL A 202 1.52 -2.24 -0.21
C VAL A 202 2.26 -3.07 0.84
N PHE A 203 2.88 -4.16 0.44
CA PHE A 203 3.58 -5.04 1.36
C PHE A 203 5.09 -5.05 1.10
N GLY A 204 5.85 -5.02 2.21
CA GLY A 204 7.23 -5.43 2.25
C GLY A 204 7.36 -6.54 3.28
N GLN A 205 7.53 -7.76 2.81
CA GLN A 205 7.54 -8.96 3.64
C GLN A 205 8.81 -9.06 4.50
N MET A 206 8.79 -9.92 5.52
CA MET A 206 9.93 -10.12 6.41
C MET A 206 11.20 -10.63 5.71
N ASN A 207 11.03 -11.37 4.62
CA ASN A 207 12.11 -11.93 3.81
C ASN A 207 12.72 -10.94 2.82
N GLU A 208 12.10 -9.79 2.62
CA GLU A 208 12.65 -8.74 1.76
C GLU A 208 13.82 -8.01 2.43
N PRO A 209 14.75 -7.46 1.64
CA PRO A 209 15.88 -6.74 2.18
C PRO A 209 15.46 -5.49 2.96
N PRO A 210 16.31 -5.02 3.91
CA PRO A 210 16.00 -3.84 4.72
C PRO A 210 15.71 -2.59 3.89
N GLY A 211 16.32 -2.46 2.71
CA GLY A 211 16.09 -1.35 1.78
C GLY A 211 14.63 -1.27 1.33
N ALA A 212 14.07 -2.38 0.90
CA ALA A 212 12.67 -2.50 0.52
C ALA A 212 11.75 -2.16 1.70
N ARG A 213 11.93 -2.85 2.83
CA ARG A 213 11.10 -2.63 4.03
C ARG A 213 11.08 -1.19 4.51
N ALA A 214 12.21 -0.47 4.41
CA ALA A 214 12.28 0.93 4.79
C ALA A 214 11.51 1.89 3.86
N ARG A 215 11.11 1.44 2.66
CA ARG A 215 10.38 2.26 1.67
C ARG A 215 8.91 1.92 1.54
N VAL A 216 8.46 0.79 2.05
CA VAL A 216 7.05 0.35 1.96
C VAL A 216 6.07 1.41 2.44
N ALA A 217 6.36 2.05 3.58
CA ALA A 217 5.51 3.11 4.10
C ALA A 217 5.45 4.32 3.15
N LEU A 218 6.55 4.68 2.50
CA LEU A 218 6.58 5.75 1.50
C LEU A 218 5.78 5.39 0.26
N SER A 219 5.91 4.16 -0.21
CA SER A 219 5.14 3.64 -1.35
C SER A 219 3.64 3.66 -1.06
N GLY A 220 3.21 3.18 0.12
CA GLY A 220 1.82 3.26 0.54
C GLY A 220 1.33 4.68 0.72
N LEU A 221 2.15 5.56 1.33
CA LEU A 221 1.81 6.97 1.51
C LEU A 221 1.59 7.68 0.17
N THR A 222 2.39 7.36 -0.84
CA THR A 222 2.25 7.94 -2.19
C THR A 222 0.87 7.64 -2.78
N VAL A 223 0.39 6.40 -2.65
CA VAL A 223 -0.96 6.03 -3.09
C VAL A 223 -2.03 6.76 -2.27
N ALA A 224 -1.84 6.87 -0.96
CA ALA A 224 -2.77 7.58 -0.08
C ALA A 224 -2.86 9.07 -0.42
N GLU A 225 -1.74 9.73 -0.67
CA GLU A 225 -1.67 11.14 -1.06
C GLU A 225 -2.33 11.41 -2.40
N TYR A 226 -2.17 10.52 -3.37
CA TYR A 226 -2.85 10.65 -4.65
C TYR A 226 -4.37 10.79 -4.48
N PHE A 227 -4.98 9.97 -3.64
CA PHE A 227 -6.43 10.04 -3.39
C PHE A 227 -6.82 11.22 -2.51
N ARG A 228 -6.00 11.57 -1.52
CA ARG A 228 -6.22 12.76 -0.68
C ARG A 228 -6.25 14.03 -1.53
N ASP A 229 -5.33 14.16 -2.48
CA ASP A 229 -5.13 15.37 -3.29
C ASP A 229 -6.07 15.46 -4.50
N GLY A 230 -7.06 14.57 -4.58
CA GLY A 230 -8.10 14.63 -5.61
C GLY A 230 -7.97 13.60 -6.73
N GLY A 231 -6.85 12.94 -6.87
CA GLY A 231 -6.65 11.81 -7.79
C GLY A 231 -7.23 12.04 -9.18
N ALA A 232 -7.79 10.98 -9.75
CA ALA A 232 -8.39 11.01 -11.09
C ALA A 232 -9.72 11.79 -11.16
N ASP A 233 -10.37 12.04 -10.02
CA ASP A 233 -11.72 12.66 -9.98
C ASP A 233 -11.66 14.17 -9.67
N GLY A 234 -10.48 14.72 -9.39
CA GLY A 234 -10.30 16.13 -9.00
C GLY A 234 -10.91 16.49 -7.63
N GLN A 235 -11.44 15.51 -6.90
CA GLN A 235 -12.03 15.68 -5.57
C GLN A 235 -11.22 14.89 -4.55
N GLY A 236 -10.63 15.58 -3.59
CA GLY A 236 -9.93 14.95 -2.47
C GLY A 236 -10.86 14.06 -1.66
N LYS A 237 -10.34 12.94 -1.20
CA LYS A 237 -11.07 11.97 -0.37
C LYS A 237 -10.42 11.86 1.00
N ASP A 238 -11.24 11.57 1.99
CA ASP A 238 -10.73 11.12 3.29
C ASP A 238 -10.04 9.76 3.10
N VAL A 239 -8.76 9.69 3.42
CA VAL A 239 -7.97 8.47 3.29
C VAL A 239 -7.47 8.04 4.67
N LEU A 240 -7.74 6.80 5.02
CA LEU A 240 -7.17 6.18 6.21
C LEU A 240 -5.90 5.42 5.82
N PHE A 241 -4.77 5.90 6.30
CA PHE A 241 -3.48 5.29 6.00
C PHE A 241 -2.94 4.52 7.21
N PHE A 242 -2.72 3.24 7.04
CA PHE A 242 -2.16 2.35 8.05
C PHE A 242 -0.72 1.99 7.71
N VAL A 243 0.13 2.00 8.73
CA VAL A 243 1.48 1.43 8.66
C VAL A 243 1.60 0.43 9.81
N ASP A 244 1.68 -0.84 9.49
CA ASP A 244 1.81 -1.90 10.49
C ASP A 244 3.23 -2.43 10.56
N ASN A 245 3.69 -2.60 11.80
CA ASN A 245 5.05 -2.96 12.21
C ASN A 245 6.11 -1.87 11.90
N ILE A 246 5.92 -0.70 12.51
CA ILE A 246 6.98 0.33 12.54
C ILE A 246 8.01 0.00 13.63
#